data_6e8528ecaf1c2c4b11437fb4a263768f
#
_entry.id   6e8528ecaf1c2c4b11437fb4a263768f
#
_cell.length_a   1.000
_cell.length_b   1.000
_cell.length_c   1.000
_cell.angle_alpha   90.00
_cell.angle_beta   90.00
_cell.angle_gamma   90.00
#
_symmetry.space_group_name_H-M   'P 1'
#
loop_
_entity.id
_entity.type
_entity.pdbx_description
1 polymer ?
#
loop_
_entity_poly.entity_id
_entity_poly.type
_entity_poly.pdbx_seq_one_letter_code
_entity_poly.pdbx_strand_id
1 'polypeptide(L)'
;MSSSTNKKFVSKKTQKRLLKDVADVMKNPLVSQGIYYIHDEENIMKGYAFLIGPDDTPYENGVFLFNFDFPVNYPYAPPKLTYLTNDGHTRFNPNLYRNGKVCLSILNTWRGEQWTSCQSIRSVLLTLITVLNDTPLLNEPGISIKHKDFSKYNEFIKYKKYEISIINVLNKSLLNGKHISFYHIIKNYYKNNKDIILEN
;
A
#
# COMPACT_ATOMS: atom_id res chain seq x y z
N MET A 1 20.46 -28.59 17.95
CA MET A 1 20.41 -27.20 18.48
C MET A 1 19.04 -26.64 18.18
N SER A 2 18.16 -26.57 19.19
CA SER A 2 16.80 -26.08 19.04
C SER A 2 16.83 -24.56 19.00
N SER A 3 16.47 -23.95 17.89
CA SER A 3 16.24 -22.51 17.80
C SER A 3 14.98 -22.17 18.59
N SER A 4 15.15 -21.66 19.81
CA SER A 4 14.05 -21.09 20.57
C SER A 4 13.59 -19.82 19.83
N THR A 5 12.49 -19.92 19.09
CA THR A 5 11.76 -18.77 18.57
C THR A 5 11.23 -17.99 19.79
N ASN A 6 11.92 -16.94 20.16
CA ASN A 6 11.48 -15.99 21.17
C ASN A 6 10.16 -15.35 20.69
N LYS A 7 9.01 -15.95 21.01
CA LYS A 7 7.70 -15.35 20.78
C LYS A 7 7.66 -14.03 21.56
N LYS A 8 7.88 -12.91 20.88
CA LYS A 8 7.77 -11.59 21.49
C LYS A 8 6.34 -11.44 22.04
N PHE A 9 6.23 -11.29 23.35
CA PHE A 9 4.94 -11.14 24.01
C PHE A 9 4.29 -9.81 23.61
N VAL A 10 3.05 -9.87 23.07
CA VAL A 10 2.25 -8.69 22.75
C VAL A 10 1.39 -8.33 23.93
N SER A 11 1.51 -7.12 24.45
CA SER A 11 0.76 -6.66 25.62
C SER A 11 -0.75 -6.63 25.34
N LYS A 12 -1.58 -6.84 26.37
CA LYS A 12 -3.04 -6.69 26.27
C LYS A 12 -3.45 -5.29 25.81
N LYS A 13 -2.68 -4.26 26.17
CA LYS A 13 -2.91 -2.86 25.76
C LYS A 13 -2.70 -2.70 24.24
N THR A 14 -1.63 -3.25 23.70
CA THR A 14 -1.35 -3.27 22.26
C THR A 14 -2.44 -4.02 21.49
N GLN A 15 -2.82 -5.22 21.96
CA GLN A 15 -3.89 -6.01 21.35
C GLN A 15 -5.21 -5.23 21.31
N LYS A 16 -5.64 -4.64 22.44
CA LYS A 16 -6.88 -3.86 22.53
C LYS A 16 -6.87 -2.66 21.59
N ARG A 17 -5.74 -1.94 21.50
CA ARG A 17 -5.62 -0.80 20.60
C ARG A 17 -5.67 -1.25 19.14
N LEU A 18 -4.95 -2.29 18.77
CA LEU A 18 -4.93 -2.80 17.40
C LEU A 18 -6.30 -3.31 16.96
N LEU A 19 -7.00 -4.07 17.82
CA LEU A 19 -8.38 -4.50 17.56
C LEU A 19 -9.34 -3.33 17.36
N LYS A 20 -9.17 -2.23 18.13
CA LYS A 20 -9.96 -1.01 17.93
C LYS A 20 -9.71 -0.39 16.56
N ASP A 21 -8.46 -0.27 16.14
CA ASP A 21 -8.11 0.32 14.84
C ASP A 21 -8.57 -0.57 13.67
N VAL A 22 -8.46 -1.88 13.81
CA VAL A 22 -9.03 -2.86 12.85
C VAL A 22 -10.54 -2.70 12.75
N ALA A 23 -11.24 -2.68 13.90
CA ALA A 23 -12.68 -2.52 13.93
C ALA A 23 -13.14 -1.21 13.28
N ASP A 24 -12.38 -0.12 13.43
CA ASP A 24 -12.68 1.16 12.78
C ASP A 24 -12.62 1.04 11.25
N VAL A 25 -11.57 0.45 10.70
CA VAL A 25 -11.42 0.28 9.25
C VAL A 25 -12.46 -0.70 8.68
N MET A 26 -12.80 -1.75 9.43
CA MET A 26 -13.79 -2.76 9.00
C MET A 26 -15.23 -2.23 9.05
N LYS A 27 -15.57 -1.40 10.05
CA LYS A 27 -16.91 -0.79 10.18
C LYS A 27 -17.12 0.37 9.20
N ASN A 28 -16.07 1.11 8.91
CA ASN A 28 -16.10 2.26 8.03
C ASN A 28 -15.08 2.04 6.89
N PRO A 29 -15.35 1.12 5.95
CA PRO A 29 -14.40 0.78 4.89
C PRO A 29 -14.15 1.97 3.96
N LEU A 30 -12.94 2.03 3.42
CA LEU A 30 -12.47 3.11 2.54
C LEU A 30 -12.63 2.74 1.04
N VAL A 31 -13.59 1.88 0.72
CA VAL A 31 -13.80 1.33 -0.64
C VAL A 31 -14.12 2.44 -1.65
N SER A 32 -14.87 3.48 -1.25
CA SER A 32 -15.16 4.64 -2.09
C SER A 32 -13.92 5.45 -2.49
N GLN A 33 -12.80 5.25 -1.79
CA GLN A 33 -11.50 5.85 -2.07
C GLN A 33 -10.54 4.86 -2.74
N GLY A 34 -11.03 3.71 -3.22
CA GLY A 34 -10.22 2.68 -3.83
C GLY A 34 -9.32 1.92 -2.85
N ILE A 35 -9.58 1.96 -1.54
CA ILE A 35 -8.74 1.35 -0.51
C ILE A 35 -9.45 0.14 0.09
N TYR A 36 -8.78 -1.01 0.05
CA TYR A 36 -9.26 -2.27 0.60
C TYR A 36 -8.26 -2.80 1.63
N TYR A 37 -8.76 -3.24 2.77
CA TYR A 37 -7.96 -3.77 3.86
C TYR A 37 -8.58 -5.04 4.44
N ILE A 38 -7.75 -6.04 4.74
CA ILE A 38 -8.08 -7.20 5.55
C ILE A 38 -7.06 -7.36 6.68
N HIS A 39 -7.50 -7.84 7.81
CA HIS A 39 -6.62 -8.18 8.93
C HIS A 39 -6.41 -9.68 8.99
N ASP A 40 -5.22 -10.11 9.42
CA ASP A 40 -4.90 -11.52 9.52
C ASP A 40 -5.64 -12.14 10.73
N GLU A 41 -6.45 -13.16 10.49
CA GLU A 41 -7.22 -13.84 11.53
C GLU A 41 -6.36 -14.72 12.44
N GLU A 42 -5.21 -15.21 11.92
CA GLU A 42 -4.30 -16.09 12.64
C GLU A 42 -3.19 -15.32 13.37
N ASN A 43 -2.85 -14.14 12.86
CA ASN A 43 -1.80 -13.30 13.41
C ASN A 43 -2.21 -11.83 13.50
N ILE A 44 -2.72 -11.44 14.67
CA ILE A 44 -3.16 -10.07 14.95
C ILE A 44 -2.10 -9.00 14.62
N MET A 45 -0.82 -9.35 14.51
CA MET A 45 0.24 -8.40 14.17
C MET A 45 0.42 -8.20 12.67
N LYS A 46 -0.48 -8.73 11.83
CA LYS A 46 -0.42 -8.62 10.38
C LYS A 46 -1.72 -8.12 9.78
N GLY A 47 -1.57 -7.35 8.72
CA GLY A 47 -2.67 -6.90 7.89
C GLY A 47 -2.24 -6.80 6.43
N TYR A 48 -3.20 -6.71 5.53
CA TYR A 48 -2.99 -6.71 4.09
C TYR A 48 -3.90 -5.65 3.48
N ALA A 49 -3.37 -4.93 2.51
CA ALA A 49 -4.15 -3.94 1.79
C ALA A 49 -3.86 -3.99 0.30
N PHE A 50 -4.83 -3.56 -0.49
CA PHE A 50 -4.56 -3.06 -1.82
C PHE A 50 -5.26 -1.72 -2.04
N LEU A 51 -4.64 -0.90 -2.90
CA LEU A 51 -5.17 0.36 -3.35
C LEU A 51 -5.39 0.29 -4.86
N ILE A 52 -6.51 0.84 -5.32
CA ILE A 52 -6.71 1.14 -6.73
C ILE A 52 -6.14 2.53 -6.97
N GLY A 53 -5.29 2.67 -7.98
CA GLY A 53 -4.72 3.95 -8.36
C GLY A 53 -5.80 4.97 -8.71
N PRO A 54 -5.72 6.19 -8.13
CA PRO A 54 -6.76 7.22 -8.32
C PRO A 54 -6.90 7.66 -9.77
N ASP A 55 -8.11 8.08 -10.14
CA ASP A 55 -8.43 8.65 -11.43
C ASP A 55 -7.53 9.88 -11.72
N ASP A 56 -7.31 10.19 -12.98
CA ASP A 56 -6.47 11.30 -13.46
C ASP A 56 -5.01 11.25 -13.01
N THR A 57 -4.53 10.09 -12.55
CA THR A 57 -3.13 9.87 -12.19
C THR A 57 -2.45 8.84 -13.11
N PRO A 58 -1.12 8.79 -13.18
CA PRO A 58 -0.43 7.73 -13.93
C PRO A 58 -0.67 6.32 -13.35
N TYR A 59 -1.27 6.23 -12.17
CA TYR A 59 -1.61 5.00 -11.45
C TYR A 59 -3.02 4.49 -11.69
N GLU A 60 -3.87 5.30 -12.31
CA GLU A 60 -5.30 5.04 -12.52
C GLU A 60 -5.60 3.58 -12.93
N ASN A 61 -6.57 2.96 -12.25
CA ASN A 61 -6.95 1.56 -12.42
C ASN A 61 -5.88 0.51 -12.08
N GLY A 62 -4.65 0.89 -11.71
CA GLY A 62 -3.64 -0.05 -11.23
C GLY A 62 -3.94 -0.55 -9.82
N VAL A 63 -3.58 -1.79 -9.50
CA VAL A 63 -3.70 -2.37 -8.15
C VAL A 63 -2.35 -2.40 -7.45
N PHE A 64 -2.26 -1.78 -6.28
CA PHE A 64 -1.04 -1.63 -5.49
C PHE A 64 -1.20 -2.35 -4.15
N LEU A 65 -0.40 -3.40 -3.93
CA LEU A 65 -0.50 -4.34 -2.81
C LEU A 65 0.49 -3.97 -1.69
N PHE A 66 0.04 -4.11 -0.44
CA PHE A 66 0.84 -3.80 0.74
C PHE A 66 0.64 -4.82 1.86
N ASN A 67 1.76 -5.18 2.53
CA ASN A 67 1.74 -5.85 3.82
C ASN A 67 1.89 -4.84 4.94
N PHE A 68 1.20 -5.08 6.05
CA PHE A 68 1.34 -4.40 7.32
C PHE A 68 1.90 -5.36 8.36
N ASP A 69 3.03 -5.03 8.96
CA ASP A 69 3.59 -5.72 10.11
C ASP A 69 3.57 -4.77 11.31
N PHE A 70 2.74 -5.08 12.31
CA PHE A 70 2.58 -4.24 13.50
C PHE A 70 3.66 -4.58 14.53
N PRO A 71 4.32 -3.57 15.14
CA PRO A 71 5.31 -3.81 16.18
C PRO A 71 4.64 -4.15 17.51
N VAL A 72 5.34 -4.88 18.37
CA VAL A 72 4.83 -5.31 19.70
C VAL A 72 4.50 -4.14 20.64
N ASN A 73 5.04 -2.96 20.38
CA ASN A 73 4.79 -1.73 21.11
C ASN A 73 3.80 -0.79 20.38
N TYR A 74 3.04 -1.29 19.39
CA TYR A 74 1.97 -0.50 18.76
C TYR A 74 0.98 -0.01 19.84
N PRO A 75 0.52 1.24 19.82
CA PRO A 75 0.69 2.29 18.82
C PRO A 75 1.87 3.25 19.08
N TYR A 76 2.82 2.91 19.93
CA TYR A 76 3.97 3.79 20.23
C TYR A 76 5.03 3.78 19.14
N ALA A 77 5.00 2.78 18.26
CA ALA A 77 5.75 2.77 17.00
C ALA A 77 4.81 2.47 15.83
N PRO A 78 5.12 2.99 14.64
CA PRO A 78 4.32 2.76 13.44
C PRO A 78 4.38 1.31 12.97
N PRO A 79 3.39 0.85 12.17
CA PRO A 79 3.54 -0.40 11.44
C PRO A 79 4.69 -0.29 10.41
N LYS A 80 5.34 -1.41 10.14
CA LYS A 80 6.21 -1.55 8.98
C LYS A 80 5.36 -1.93 7.78
N LEU A 81 5.49 -1.20 6.68
CA LEU A 81 4.83 -1.53 5.43
C LEU A 81 5.82 -2.12 4.43
N THR A 82 5.34 -3.09 3.67
CA THR A 82 6.05 -3.64 2.52
C THR A 82 5.17 -3.52 1.28
N TYR A 83 5.68 -2.85 0.26
CA TYR A 83 5.08 -2.71 -1.05
C TYR A 83 5.40 -3.92 -1.93
N LEU A 84 4.39 -4.51 -2.58
CA LEU A 84 4.53 -5.78 -3.29
C LEU A 84 4.30 -5.69 -4.80
N THR A 85 3.55 -4.70 -5.29
CA THR A 85 3.29 -4.55 -6.74
C THR A 85 4.51 -3.99 -7.45
N ASN A 86 5.56 -4.80 -7.56
CA ASN A 86 6.80 -4.40 -8.22
C ASN A 86 7.46 -5.62 -8.90
N ASP A 87 8.32 -5.32 -9.88
CA ASP A 87 9.11 -6.29 -10.63
C ASP A 87 10.61 -6.28 -10.23
N GLY A 88 10.95 -5.57 -9.15
CA GLY A 88 12.32 -5.36 -8.71
C GLY A 88 13.11 -4.32 -9.53
N HIS A 89 12.56 -3.84 -10.65
CA HIS A 89 13.23 -2.91 -11.57
C HIS A 89 12.50 -1.56 -11.68
N THR A 90 11.17 -1.57 -11.71
CA THR A 90 10.35 -0.37 -11.86
C THR A 90 10.16 0.33 -10.51
N ARG A 91 10.54 1.61 -10.43
CA ARG A 91 10.23 2.46 -9.28
C ARG A 91 8.95 3.23 -9.59
N PHE A 92 7.81 2.67 -9.22
CA PHE A 92 6.48 3.27 -9.48
C PHE A 92 6.28 4.63 -8.82
N ASN A 93 6.94 4.87 -7.70
CA ASN A 93 6.81 6.12 -6.95
C ASN A 93 8.11 6.36 -6.16
N PRO A 94 8.56 7.60 -5.98
CA PRO A 94 9.69 7.92 -5.11
C PRO A 94 9.55 7.39 -3.69
N ASN A 95 8.30 7.28 -3.17
CA ASN A 95 8.01 6.73 -1.85
C ASN A 95 7.93 5.19 -1.82
N LEU A 96 7.82 4.53 -3.00
CA LEU A 96 7.69 3.07 -3.13
C LEU A 96 8.93 2.48 -3.78
N TYR A 97 9.82 1.92 -2.98
CA TYR A 97 11.11 1.41 -3.45
C TYR A 97 10.99 0.03 -4.09
N ARG A 98 11.90 -0.28 -5.01
CA ARG A 98 11.98 -1.57 -5.73
C ARG A 98 12.13 -2.79 -4.81
N ASN A 99 12.74 -2.59 -3.64
CA ASN A 99 12.90 -3.64 -2.63
C ASN A 99 11.69 -3.78 -1.68
N GLY A 100 10.58 -3.13 -1.99
CA GLY A 100 9.36 -3.15 -1.19
C GLY A 100 9.33 -2.15 -0.01
N LYS A 101 10.42 -1.38 0.24
CA LYS A 101 10.40 -0.37 1.30
C LYS A 101 9.42 0.74 0.96
N VAL A 102 8.59 1.12 1.95
CA VAL A 102 7.67 2.26 1.88
C VAL A 102 8.22 3.41 2.71
N CYS A 103 8.35 4.59 2.10
CA CYS A 103 8.86 5.79 2.74
C CYS A 103 7.77 6.84 2.90
N LEU A 104 7.24 6.97 4.11
CA LEU A 104 6.24 7.97 4.50
C LEU A 104 6.64 8.60 5.85
N SER A 105 6.34 9.88 6.03
CA SER A 105 6.60 10.57 7.30
C SER A 105 5.85 9.90 8.45
N ILE A 106 4.59 9.57 8.24
CA ILE A 106 3.75 8.84 9.21
C ILE A 106 4.31 7.46 9.61
N LEU A 107 5.24 6.89 8.84
CA LEU A 107 5.92 5.63 9.17
C LEU A 107 7.32 5.85 9.77
N ASN A 108 7.71 7.09 10.06
CA ASN A 108 9.07 7.48 10.48
C ASN A 108 10.17 7.09 9.47
N THR A 109 9.81 7.00 8.18
CA THR A 109 10.71 6.59 7.10
C THR A 109 10.94 7.69 6.05
N TRP A 110 10.35 8.87 6.27
CA TRP A 110 10.46 10.04 5.41
C TRP A 110 10.46 11.33 6.23
N ARG A 111 10.79 12.48 5.62
CA ARG A 111 10.69 13.81 6.25
C ARG A 111 9.24 14.22 6.42
N GLY A 112 8.93 15.03 7.42
CA GLY A 112 7.59 15.55 7.70
C GLY A 112 7.10 15.12 9.09
N GLU A 113 5.79 15.19 9.30
CA GLU A 113 5.16 14.81 10.56
C GLU A 113 5.33 13.33 10.83
N GLN A 114 5.97 13.03 11.95
CA GLN A 114 6.30 11.67 12.35
C GLN A 114 5.11 10.99 13.01
N TRP A 115 5.21 9.67 13.15
CA TRP A 115 4.22 8.86 13.86
C TRP A 115 4.00 9.32 15.29
N THR A 116 2.75 9.41 15.68
CA THR A 116 2.31 9.57 17.06
C THR A 116 1.35 8.46 17.44
N SER A 117 1.16 8.19 18.73
CA SER A 117 0.21 7.17 19.20
C SER A 117 -1.28 7.47 18.89
N CYS A 118 -1.58 8.67 18.41
CA CYS A 118 -2.91 9.04 17.92
C CYS A 118 -3.19 8.52 16.50
N GLN A 119 -2.15 8.23 15.72
CA GLN A 119 -2.27 7.67 14.39
C GLN A 119 -2.84 6.24 14.42
N SER A 120 -3.43 5.80 13.33
CA SER A 120 -4.13 4.52 13.21
C SER A 120 -3.87 3.85 11.87
N ILE A 121 -4.40 2.64 11.67
CA ILE A 121 -4.39 1.95 10.36
C ILE A 121 -5.02 2.85 9.30
N ARG A 122 -6.15 3.49 9.62
CA ARG A 122 -6.87 4.40 8.71
C ARG A 122 -5.98 5.55 8.23
N SER A 123 -5.28 6.23 9.14
CA SER A 123 -4.41 7.36 8.77
C SER A 123 -3.26 6.90 7.87
N VAL A 124 -2.71 5.71 8.07
CA VAL A 124 -1.69 5.15 7.18
C VAL A 124 -2.26 4.86 5.79
N LEU A 125 -3.43 4.23 5.71
CA LEU A 125 -4.09 3.91 4.43
C LEU A 125 -4.42 5.18 3.63
N LEU A 126 -4.95 6.22 4.31
CA LEU A 126 -5.24 7.51 3.68
C LEU A 126 -3.96 8.24 3.23
N THR A 127 -2.86 8.15 3.98
CA THR A 127 -1.58 8.70 3.54
C THR A 127 -1.01 7.92 2.33
N LEU A 128 -1.17 6.61 2.29
CA LEU A 128 -0.72 5.80 1.15
C LEU A 128 -1.38 6.22 -0.17
N ILE A 129 -2.68 6.47 -0.17
CA ILE A 129 -3.36 6.85 -1.42
C ILE A 129 -2.90 8.23 -1.93
N THR A 130 -2.55 9.17 -1.04
CA THR A 130 -2.12 10.51 -1.44
C THR A 130 -0.77 10.54 -2.15
N VAL A 131 0.10 9.54 -1.99
CA VAL A 131 1.36 9.51 -2.73
C VAL A 131 1.19 9.01 -4.17
N LEU A 132 0.05 8.36 -4.49
CA LEU A 132 -0.33 7.96 -5.85
C LEU A 132 -1.04 9.13 -6.57
N ASN A 133 -0.36 10.27 -6.66
CA ASN A 133 -0.89 11.50 -7.25
C ASN A 133 -0.52 11.66 -8.75
N ASP A 134 -0.99 12.73 -9.37
CA ASP A 134 -0.77 13.07 -10.78
C ASP A 134 0.68 13.50 -11.10
N THR A 135 1.43 13.93 -10.10
CA THR A 135 2.80 14.45 -10.21
C THR A 135 3.80 13.70 -9.32
N PRO A 136 3.86 12.35 -9.40
CA PRO A 136 4.59 11.53 -8.42
C PRO A 136 6.08 11.85 -8.34
N LEU A 137 6.72 12.32 -9.42
CA LEU A 137 8.14 12.62 -9.39
C LEU A 137 8.47 13.78 -8.44
N LEU A 138 7.49 14.66 -8.14
CA LEU A 138 7.66 15.75 -7.15
C LEU A 138 7.74 15.23 -5.71
N ASN A 139 7.37 13.98 -5.45
CA ASN A 139 7.60 13.36 -4.14
C ASN A 139 9.10 13.16 -3.86
N GLU A 140 9.98 13.17 -4.89
CA GLU A 140 11.43 13.10 -4.69
C GLU A 140 11.98 14.46 -4.28
N PRO A 141 12.71 14.57 -3.16
CA PRO A 141 13.27 15.83 -2.71
C PRO A 141 14.22 16.46 -3.76
N GLY A 142 14.07 17.78 -3.97
CA GLY A 142 14.89 18.53 -4.91
C GLY A 142 14.45 18.45 -6.37
N ILE A 143 13.41 17.69 -6.69
CA ILE A 143 12.82 17.65 -8.03
C ILE A 143 11.77 18.75 -8.18
N SER A 144 11.74 19.38 -9.35
CA SER A 144 10.73 20.37 -9.75
C SER A 144 10.09 19.97 -11.08
N ILE A 145 8.99 20.66 -11.44
CA ILE A 145 8.30 20.47 -12.73
C ILE A 145 9.20 20.72 -13.96
N LYS A 146 10.32 21.45 -13.78
CA LYS A 146 11.32 21.71 -14.84
C LYS A 146 12.31 20.55 -15.02
N HIS A 147 12.22 19.48 -14.24
CA HIS A 147 13.12 18.34 -14.37
C HIS A 147 12.90 17.67 -15.73
N LYS A 148 14.01 17.34 -16.42
CA LYS A 148 13.99 16.77 -17.77
C LYS A 148 13.16 15.48 -17.94
N ASP A 149 13.03 14.71 -16.87
CA ASP A 149 12.31 13.45 -16.88
C ASP A 149 10.87 13.57 -16.30
N PHE A 150 10.40 14.80 -16.01
CA PHE A 150 9.13 15.01 -15.32
C PHE A 150 7.94 14.40 -16.08
N SER A 151 7.74 14.76 -17.35
CA SER A 151 6.67 14.19 -18.17
C SER A 151 6.92 12.72 -18.53
N LYS A 152 8.16 12.38 -18.88
CA LYS A 152 8.55 11.00 -19.24
C LYS A 152 8.33 10.01 -18.11
N TYR A 153 8.49 10.45 -16.86
CA TYR A 153 8.23 9.59 -15.70
C TYR A 153 6.76 9.16 -15.64
N ASN A 154 5.82 10.08 -15.83
CA ASN A 154 4.40 9.76 -15.84
C ASN A 154 4.04 8.81 -16.99
N GLU A 155 4.54 9.04 -18.19
CA GLU A 155 4.33 8.16 -19.35
C GLU A 155 4.88 6.75 -19.08
N PHE A 156 6.08 6.67 -18.50
CA PHE A 156 6.69 5.40 -18.12
C PHE A 156 5.85 4.64 -17.09
N ILE A 157 5.33 5.34 -16.05
CA ILE A 157 4.48 4.73 -15.04
C ILE A 157 3.14 4.25 -15.66
N LYS A 158 2.52 5.07 -16.51
CA LYS A 158 1.29 4.68 -17.24
C LYS A 158 1.50 3.38 -18.03
N TYR A 159 2.61 3.27 -18.75
CA TYR A 159 2.94 2.05 -19.52
C TYR A 159 3.18 0.85 -18.59
N LYS A 160 4.07 0.98 -17.60
CA LYS A 160 4.42 -0.11 -16.70
C LYS A 160 3.27 -0.56 -15.79
N LYS A 161 2.32 0.31 -15.52
CA LYS A 161 1.09 -0.01 -14.79
C LYS A 161 0.33 -1.18 -15.42
N TYR A 162 0.17 -1.19 -16.73
CA TYR A 162 -0.56 -2.27 -17.41
C TYR A 162 0.09 -3.64 -17.19
N GLU A 163 1.39 -3.73 -17.37
CA GLU A 163 2.13 -4.98 -17.18
C GLU A 163 2.11 -5.44 -15.73
N ILE A 164 2.51 -4.56 -14.78
CA ILE A 164 2.84 -4.97 -13.43
C ILE A 164 1.63 -4.92 -12.51
N SER A 165 0.87 -3.81 -12.52
CA SER A 165 -0.21 -3.62 -11.55
C SER A 165 -1.59 -4.06 -12.04
N ILE A 166 -1.74 -4.41 -13.33
CA ILE A 166 -2.97 -4.97 -13.88
C ILE A 166 -2.77 -6.43 -14.29
N ILE A 167 -1.93 -6.70 -15.30
CA ILE A 167 -1.78 -8.05 -15.86
C ILE A 167 -1.20 -9.03 -14.85
N ASN A 168 -0.09 -8.67 -14.16
CA ASN A 168 0.53 -9.55 -13.17
C ASN A 168 -0.35 -9.79 -11.93
N VAL A 169 -1.27 -8.87 -11.62
CA VAL A 169 -2.25 -9.08 -10.56
C VAL A 169 -3.38 -9.99 -11.05
N LEU A 170 -3.91 -9.79 -12.27
CA LEU A 170 -4.98 -10.61 -12.84
C LEU A 170 -4.55 -12.06 -13.07
N ASN A 171 -3.34 -12.30 -13.52
CA ASN A 171 -2.80 -13.66 -13.69
C ASN A 171 -2.26 -14.26 -12.36
N LYS A 172 -2.45 -13.57 -11.24
CA LYS A 172 -2.08 -13.95 -9.87
C LYS A 172 -0.58 -14.05 -9.60
N SER A 173 0.30 -13.61 -10.47
CA SER A 173 1.75 -13.71 -10.23
C SER A 173 2.22 -12.87 -9.04
N LEU A 174 1.49 -11.80 -8.69
CA LEU A 174 1.74 -10.98 -7.51
C LEU A 174 0.85 -11.33 -6.30
N LEU A 175 -0.18 -12.15 -6.48
CA LEU A 175 -1.11 -12.51 -5.41
C LEU A 175 -0.67 -13.81 -4.74
N ASN A 176 0.01 -13.68 -3.63
CA ASN A 176 0.45 -14.82 -2.80
C ASN A 176 -0.10 -14.70 -1.37
N GLY A 177 -0.07 -15.81 -0.62
CA GLY A 177 -0.52 -15.84 0.78
C GLY A 177 -1.93 -15.27 0.94
N LYS A 178 -2.11 -14.40 1.91
CA LYS A 178 -3.41 -13.80 2.22
C LYS A 178 -3.92 -12.81 1.16
N HIS A 179 -3.07 -12.29 0.26
CA HIS A 179 -3.50 -11.40 -0.83
C HIS A 179 -4.40 -12.10 -1.85
N ILE A 180 -4.35 -13.43 -1.95
CA ILE A 180 -5.25 -14.18 -2.83
C ILE A 180 -6.73 -13.95 -2.49
N SER A 181 -7.04 -13.61 -1.23
CA SER A 181 -8.41 -13.29 -0.79
C SER A 181 -8.99 -12.06 -1.49
N PHE A 182 -8.13 -11.15 -1.96
CA PHE A 182 -8.56 -9.98 -2.73
C PHE A 182 -8.90 -10.28 -4.19
N TYR A 183 -8.51 -11.44 -4.70
CA TYR A 183 -8.59 -11.73 -6.16
C TYR A 183 -9.99 -11.58 -6.72
N HIS A 184 -11.02 -12.04 -6.00
CA HIS A 184 -12.40 -11.94 -6.46
C HIS A 184 -12.84 -10.46 -6.60
N ILE A 185 -12.49 -9.63 -5.62
CA ILE A 185 -12.81 -8.19 -5.63
C ILE A 185 -12.10 -7.50 -6.80
N ILE A 186 -10.80 -7.76 -6.97
CA ILE A 186 -9.97 -7.19 -8.04
C ILE A 186 -10.49 -7.63 -9.42
N LYS A 187 -10.80 -8.91 -9.58
CA LYS A 187 -11.35 -9.44 -10.84
C LYS A 187 -12.69 -8.78 -11.20
N ASN A 188 -13.58 -8.62 -10.21
CA ASN A 188 -14.86 -7.96 -10.42
C ASN A 188 -14.70 -6.48 -10.77
N TYR A 189 -13.77 -5.79 -10.10
CA TYR A 189 -13.43 -4.41 -10.43
C TYR A 189 -13.02 -4.28 -11.91
N TYR A 190 -12.07 -5.08 -12.38
CA TYR A 190 -11.61 -5.04 -13.76
C TYR A 190 -12.68 -5.46 -14.77
N LYS A 191 -13.56 -6.42 -14.41
CA LYS A 191 -14.67 -6.82 -15.27
C LYS A 191 -15.66 -5.66 -15.47
N ASN A 192 -15.95 -4.91 -14.42
CA ASN A 192 -16.92 -3.83 -14.44
C ASN A 192 -16.37 -2.54 -15.09
N ASN A 193 -15.06 -2.35 -15.12
CA ASN A 193 -14.40 -1.17 -15.69
C ASN A 193 -13.62 -1.48 -16.97
N LYS A 194 -13.86 -2.64 -17.59
CA LYS A 194 -13.08 -3.13 -18.73
C LYS A 194 -13.01 -2.11 -19.88
N ASP A 195 -14.16 -1.57 -20.28
CA ASP A 195 -14.23 -0.69 -21.44
C ASP A 195 -13.47 0.62 -21.19
N ILE A 196 -13.64 1.22 -20.01
CA ILE A 196 -12.91 2.42 -19.59
C ILE A 196 -11.38 2.17 -19.56
N ILE A 197 -10.95 0.98 -19.11
CA ILE A 197 -9.52 0.64 -19.00
C ILE A 197 -8.89 0.39 -20.38
N LEU A 198 -9.65 -0.08 -21.34
CA LEU A 198 -9.17 -0.33 -22.72
C LEU A 198 -9.17 0.92 -23.60
N GLU A 199 -9.95 1.95 -23.24
CA GLU A 199 -10.00 3.24 -23.94
C GLU A 199 -8.90 4.22 -23.49
N ASN A 200 -8.28 4.00 -22.31
CA ASN A 200 -7.19 4.81 -21.73
C ASN A 200 -5.80 4.24 -22.05
#